data_108c1138a749d3059f12c04618dba3be
#
_entry.id   108c1138a749d3059f12c04618dba3be
#
_cell.length_a   1.000
_cell.length_b   1.000
_cell.length_c   1.000
_cell.angle_alpha   90.00
_cell.angle_beta   90.00
_cell.angle_gamma   90.00
#
_symmetry.space_group_name_H-M   'P 1'
#
loop_
_entity.id
_entity.type
_entity.pdbx_description
1 polymer ?
#
loop_
_entity_poly.entity_id
_entity_poly.type
_entity_poly.pdbx_seq_one_letter_code
_entity_poly.pdbx_strand_id
1 'polypeptide(L)' 'MDNVTLIRVISGILAVVVLVILIYRMKKRAPK' A
#
# COMPACT_ATOMS: atom_id res chain seq x y z
N MET A 1 -16.58 10.43 14.18
CA MET A 1 -15.53 9.55 13.69
C MET A 1 -14.72 8.99 14.83
N ASP A 2 -14.63 7.70 14.87
CA ASP A 2 -13.88 7.06 15.95
C ASP A 2 -12.41 6.97 15.62
N ASN A 3 -11.60 6.99 16.66
CA ASN A 3 -10.18 6.86 16.48
C ASN A 3 -9.82 5.56 15.77
N VAL A 4 -10.56 4.52 16.08
CA VAL A 4 -10.30 3.21 15.47
C VAL A 4 -10.53 3.27 13.97
N THR A 5 -11.59 3.94 13.55
CA THR A 5 -11.89 4.06 12.13
C THR A 5 -10.80 4.85 11.42
N LEU A 6 -10.35 5.91 12.06
CA LEU A 6 -9.28 6.73 11.47
C LEU A 6 -8.01 5.92 11.28
N ILE A 7 -7.62 5.20 12.30
CA ILE A 7 -6.41 4.38 12.23
C ILE A 7 -6.54 3.35 11.12
N ARG A 8 -7.69 2.77 11.00
CA ARG A 8 -7.90 1.74 9.99
C ARG A 8 -7.80 2.32 8.58
N VAL A 9 -8.40 3.48 8.38
CA VAL A 9 -8.36 4.12 7.07
C VAL A 9 -6.92 4.45 6.68
N ILE A 10 -6.18 5.04 7.61
CA ILE A 10 -4.80 5.41 7.35
C ILE A 10 -3.97 4.16 7.05
N SER A 11 -4.15 3.13 7.85
CA SER A 11 -3.40 1.89 7.65
C SER A 11 -3.72 1.27 6.29
N GLY A 12 -4.99 1.30 5.90
CA GLY A 12 -5.39 0.77 4.61
C GLY A 12 -4.73 1.50 3.47
N ILE A 13 -4.72 2.82 3.55
CA ILE A 13 -4.11 3.63 2.50
C ILE A 13 -2.62 3.33 2.41
N LEU A 14 -1.96 3.27 3.55
CA LEU A 14 -0.53 2.99 3.58
C LEU A 14 -0.23 1.61 2.99
N ALA A 15 -1.03 0.64 3.36
CA ALA A 15 -0.85 -0.71 2.85
C ALA A 15 -1.00 -0.76 1.34
N VAL A 16 -2.00 -0.08 0.82
CA VAL A 16 -2.24 -0.06 -0.62
C VAL A 16 -1.06 0.61 -1.34
N VAL A 17 -0.59 1.72 -0.80
CA VAL A 17 0.52 2.43 -1.41
C VAL A 17 1.76 1.54 -1.46
N VAL A 18 2.07 0.90 -0.35
CA VAL A 18 3.24 0.02 -0.29
C VAL A 18 3.09 -1.13 -1.29
N LEU A 19 1.90 -1.69 -1.37
CA LEU A 19 1.64 -2.78 -2.29
C LEU A 19 1.88 -2.34 -3.74
N VAL A 20 1.34 -1.20 -4.09
CA VAL A 20 1.49 -0.69 -5.46
C VAL A 20 2.97 -0.47 -5.78
N ILE A 21 3.70 0.11 -4.85
CA ILE A 21 5.12 0.36 -5.05
C ILE A 21 5.86 -0.96 -5.24
N LEU A 22 5.54 -1.95 -4.43
CA LEU A 22 6.19 -3.25 -4.53
C LEU A 22 5.93 -3.90 -5.87
N ILE A 23 4.69 -3.88 -6.29
CA ILE A 23 4.33 -4.48 -7.57
C ILE A 23 5.05 -3.77 -8.71
N TYR A 24 5.11 -2.45 -8.62
CA TYR A 24 5.75 -1.66 -9.65
C TYR A 24 7.24 -2.01 -9.76
N ARG A 25 7.88 -2.11 -8.61
CA ARG A 25 9.30 -2.45 -8.57
C ARG A 25 9.55 -3.83 -9.12
N MET A 26 8.69 -4.75 -8.77
CA MET A 26 8.84 -6.12 -9.25
C MET A 26 8.75 -6.20 -10.76
N LYS A 27 7.79 -5.48 -11.30
CA LYS A 27 7.61 -5.50 -12.75
C LYS A 27 8.81 -4.91 -13.46
N LYS A 28 9.34 -3.85 -12.92
CA LYS A 28 10.49 -3.22 -13.53
C LYS A 28 11.71 -4.10 -13.45
N ARG A 29 11.80 -4.83 -12.35
CA ARG A 29 12.95 -5.65 -12.16
C ARG A 29 12.91 -6.92 -12.96
N ALA A 30 11.77 -7.43 -13.27
CA ALA A 30 11.62 -8.68 -13.96
C ALA A 30 12.00 -8.52 -15.41
N PRO A 31 13.17 -8.83 -15.79
CA PRO A 31 13.54 -8.71 -17.16
C PRO A 31 13.06 -9.95 -17.81
N LYS A 32 12.59 -10.23 -18.08
CA LYS A 32 12.40 -11.27 -18.76
C LYS A 32 12.06 -12.06 -18.58
#